data_f753c79e311401f9337927551937008c
#
_entry.id   f753c79e311401f9337927551937008c
#
_cell.length_a   1.000
_cell.length_b   1.000
_cell.length_c   1.000
_cell.angle_alpha   90.00
_cell.angle_beta   90.00
_cell.angle_gamma   90.00
#
_symmetry.space_group_name_H-M   'P 1'
#
loop_
_entity.id
_entity.type
_entity.pdbx_description
1 polymer ?
#
loop_
_entity_poly.entity_id
_entity_poly.type
_entity_poly.pdbx_seq_one_letter_code
_entity_poly.pdbx_strand_id
1 'polypeptide(L)'
;MPGLPHDVYVCDRGLLVTGAYMPDASHVAAWSAFVNTDGHISWSYCSPELYSENEIVFQKGVLRQNEIILYYRKPTEAPEKRYLRILDQNGQFLRNLPLPELDNFNIHGMLPTDEGFLIYGYKFENNEHAPVVFLHVALDGHILFFKTFSDMQNVLSVCPASQGGYYFVENTDDGLNLFYLSSDGETELQQSFSYDHLISCRNIYEEADGSLTCVGEMRIPTSDDRVQEKLFILHFPQKNKQPA
;
A
#
# COMPACT_ATOMS: atom_id res chain seq x y z
N MET A 1 0.80 5.55 -25.09
CA MET A 1 1.75 6.40 -24.36
C MET A 1 2.61 5.48 -23.51
N PRO A 2 3.93 5.56 -23.53
CA PRO A 2 4.77 4.78 -22.62
C PRO A 2 4.66 5.38 -21.22
N GLY A 3 3.97 4.70 -20.32
CA GLY A 3 3.91 5.01 -18.90
C GLY A 3 4.77 4.02 -18.13
N LEU A 4 5.35 4.44 -17.02
CA LEU A 4 6.05 3.60 -16.06
C LEU A 4 5.05 3.24 -14.96
N PRO A 5 4.53 2.00 -14.91
CA PRO A 5 3.62 1.60 -13.85
C PRO A 5 4.39 1.48 -12.52
N HIS A 6 3.80 2.00 -11.45
CA HIS A 6 4.34 1.91 -10.10
C HIS A 6 3.51 0.98 -9.21
N ASP A 7 2.20 0.92 -9.45
CA ASP A 7 1.29 0.11 -8.66
C ASP A 7 0.12 -0.40 -9.48
N VAL A 8 -0.44 -1.53 -9.05
CA VAL A 8 -1.61 -2.15 -9.66
C VAL A 8 -2.56 -2.60 -8.56
N TYR A 9 -3.77 -2.07 -8.58
CA TYR A 9 -4.87 -2.52 -7.74
C TYR A 9 -5.82 -3.40 -8.54
N VAL A 10 -6.06 -4.61 -8.04
CA VAL A 10 -6.93 -5.60 -8.68
C VAL A 10 -8.33 -5.53 -8.06
N CYS A 11 -9.36 -5.50 -8.88
CA CYS A 11 -10.75 -5.59 -8.45
C CYS A 11 -11.58 -6.44 -9.43
N ASP A 12 -12.81 -6.76 -9.04
CA ASP A 12 -13.72 -7.59 -9.86
C ASP A 12 -13.99 -7.05 -11.26
N ARG A 13 -13.84 -5.74 -11.47
CA ARG A 13 -14.07 -5.07 -12.75
C ARG A 13 -12.82 -4.96 -13.63
N GLY A 14 -11.64 -5.27 -13.11
CA GLY A 14 -10.37 -5.15 -13.82
C GLY A 14 -9.21 -4.67 -12.96
N LEU A 15 -8.32 -3.88 -13.55
CA LEU A 15 -7.08 -3.41 -12.95
C LEU A 15 -7.04 -1.88 -12.96
N LEU A 16 -6.81 -1.26 -11.81
CA LEU A 16 -6.40 0.13 -11.73
C LEU A 16 -4.87 0.16 -11.72
N VAL A 17 -4.28 0.76 -12.73
CA VAL A 17 -2.83 0.93 -12.85
C VAL A 17 -2.49 2.38 -12.56
N THR A 18 -1.54 2.63 -11.68
CA THR A 18 -1.03 3.97 -11.38
C THR A 18 0.47 4.04 -11.67
N GLY A 19 0.95 5.22 -12.02
CA GLY A 19 2.35 5.40 -12.36
C GLY A 19 2.67 6.80 -12.86
N ALA A 20 3.76 6.88 -13.57
CA ALA A 20 4.26 8.11 -14.17
C ALA A 20 4.26 8.01 -15.70
N TYR A 21 4.01 9.13 -16.34
CA TYR A 21 4.15 9.33 -17.78
C TYR A 21 5.19 10.41 -18.03
N MET A 22 6.10 10.18 -18.94
CA MET A 22 7.12 11.15 -19.34
C MET A 22 6.71 11.78 -20.68
N PRO A 23 6.16 13.01 -20.67
CA PRO A 23 5.80 13.71 -21.92
C PRO A 23 7.06 14.11 -22.72
N ASP A 24 8.16 14.35 -22.04
CA ASP A 24 9.48 14.67 -22.59
C ASP A 24 10.61 14.15 -21.67
N ALA A 25 11.87 14.43 -22.03
CA ALA A 25 13.04 13.92 -21.30
C ALA A 25 13.27 14.59 -19.93
N SER A 26 12.56 15.66 -19.61
CA SER A 26 12.79 16.46 -18.40
C SER A 26 11.55 16.58 -17.49
N HIS A 27 10.42 16.08 -17.92
CA HIS A 27 9.18 16.20 -17.16
C HIS A 27 8.48 14.86 -16.98
N VAL A 28 7.85 14.74 -15.83
CA VAL A 28 7.01 13.60 -15.44
C VAL A 28 5.62 14.11 -15.11
N ALA A 29 4.60 13.41 -15.55
CA ALA A 29 3.21 13.63 -15.16
C ALA A 29 2.69 12.40 -14.44
N ALA A 30 1.82 12.59 -13.47
CA ALA A 30 1.08 11.50 -12.84
C ALA A 30 0.12 10.87 -13.84
N TRP A 31 0.11 9.56 -13.90
CA TRP A 31 -0.72 8.81 -14.82
C TRP A 31 -1.46 7.68 -14.11
N SER A 32 -2.70 7.47 -14.52
CA SER A 32 -3.46 6.29 -14.12
C SER A 32 -4.35 5.82 -15.26
N ALA A 33 -4.66 4.53 -15.27
CA ALA A 33 -5.56 3.92 -16.23
C ALA A 33 -6.37 2.79 -15.59
N PHE A 34 -7.56 2.58 -16.08
CA PHE A 34 -8.37 1.42 -15.74
C PHE A 34 -8.44 0.48 -16.93
N VAL A 35 -7.97 -0.75 -16.71
CA VAL A 35 -8.00 -1.84 -17.67
C VAL A 35 -9.11 -2.80 -17.26
N ASN A 36 -10.11 -3.01 -18.10
CA ASN A 36 -11.22 -3.92 -17.81
C ASN A 36 -10.78 -5.39 -17.87
N THR A 37 -11.68 -6.29 -17.51
CA THR A 37 -11.43 -7.76 -17.55
C THR A 37 -11.11 -8.32 -18.93
N ASP A 38 -11.50 -7.62 -20.01
CA ASP A 38 -11.19 -7.99 -21.40
C ASP A 38 -9.80 -7.50 -21.84
N GLY A 39 -9.06 -6.81 -20.95
CA GLY A 39 -7.73 -6.28 -21.23
C GLY A 39 -7.72 -4.94 -21.97
N HIS A 40 -8.87 -4.29 -22.14
CA HIS A 40 -8.96 -2.99 -22.79
C HIS A 40 -8.89 -1.85 -21.78
N ILE A 41 -8.20 -0.77 -22.15
CA ILE A 41 -8.18 0.47 -21.36
C ILE A 41 -9.54 1.16 -21.52
N SER A 42 -10.32 1.18 -20.43
CA SER A 42 -11.62 1.85 -20.39
C SER A 42 -11.49 3.37 -20.30
N TRP A 43 -10.49 3.84 -19.55
CA TRP A 43 -10.11 5.24 -19.46
C TRP A 43 -8.64 5.37 -19.04
N SER A 44 -8.08 6.55 -19.28
CA SER A 44 -6.79 6.95 -18.72
C SER A 44 -6.86 8.41 -18.27
N TYR A 45 -6.18 8.70 -17.18
CA TYR A 45 -6.03 10.04 -16.63
C TYR A 45 -4.55 10.40 -16.59
N CYS A 46 -4.23 11.61 -17.03
CA CYS A 46 -2.91 12.19 -16.91
C CYS A 46 -3.06 13.52 -16.18
N SER A 47 -2.29 13.73 -15.12
CA SER A 47 -2.30 15.01 -14.40
C SER A 47 -1.88 16.12 -15.34
N PRO A 48 -2.53 17.29 -15.31
CA PRO A 48 -2.09 18.46 -16.07
C PRO A 48 -0.81 19.07 -15.50
N GLU A 49 -0.47 18.75 -14.24
CA GLU A 49 0.76 19.23 -13.61
C GLU A 49 1.96 18.41 -14.12
N LEU A 50 3.01 19.11 -14.54
CA LEU A 50 4.29 18.54 -14.92
C LEU A 50 5.30 18.73 -13.80
N TYR A 51 6.11 17.71 -13.57
CA TYR A 51 7.13 17.66 -12.52
C TYR A 51 8.50 17.38 -13.13
N SER A 52 9.55 17.64 -12.38
CA SER A 52 10.89 17.24 -12.78
C SER A 52 11.02 15.71 -12.79
N GLU A 53 11.91 15.16 -13.60
CA GLU A 53 12.07 13.71 -13.79
C GLU A 53 12.34 12.90 -12.51
N ASN A 54 12.78 13.59 -11.43
CA ASN A 54 13.08 12.98 -10.13
C ASN A 54 11.88 12.98 -9.17
N GLU A 55 10.71 13.46 -9.58
CA GLU A 55 9.53 13.58 -8.74
C GLU A 55 8.58 12.40 -8.96
N ILE A 56 8.35 11.61 -7.90
CA ILE A 56 7.38 10.51 -7.93
C ILE A 56 6.00 11.07 -7.64
N VAL A 57 5.09 10.92 -8.56
CA VAL A 57 3.83 11.66 -8.55
C VAL A 57 2.63 10.86 -8.07
N PHE A 58 2.34 9.67 -8.62
CA PHE A 58 1.35 8.74 -8.08
C PHE A 58 2.04 7.49 -7.57
N GLN A 59 1.82 7.18 -6.30
CA GLN A 59 2.42 6.00 -5.70
C GLN A 59 1.42 4.86 -5.54
N LYS A 60 0.16 5.16 -5.20
CA LYS A 60 -0.87 4.17 -4.91
C LYS A 60 -2.24 4.63 -5.41
N GLY A 61 -3.07 3.66 -5.76
CA GLY A 61 -4.45 3.91 -6.15
C GLY A 61 -5.35 2.77 -5.73
N VAL A 62 -6.59 3.09 -5.35
CA VAL A 62 -7.63 2.11 -5.05
C VAL A 62 -8.95 2.51 -5.68
N LEU A 63 -9.78 1.50 -5.92
CA LEU A 63 -11.13 1.67 -6.38
C LEU A 63 -12.09 1.35 -5.23
N ARG A 64 -13.02 2.26 -4.97
CA ARG A 64 -14.07 2.07 -3.98
C ARG A 64 -15.40 2.53 -4.55
N GLN A 65 -16.38 1.61 -4.60
CA GLN A 65 -17.69 1.87 -5.20
C GLN A 65 -17.54 2.44 -6.63
N ASN A 66 -17.87 3.72 -6.84
CA ASN A 66 -17.75 4.42 -8.11
C ASN A 66 -16.67 5.51 -8.11
N GLU A 67 -15.86 5.59 -7.06
CA GLU A 67 -14.76 6.54 -6.94
C GLU A 67 -13.41 5.84 -7.06
N ILE A 68 -12.49 6.49 -7.73
CA ILE A 68 -11.09 6.12 -7.84
C ILE A 68 -10.32 7.09 -6.97
N ILE A 69 -9.58 6.55 -6.01
CA ILE A 69 -8.81 7.33 -5.05
C ILE A 69 -7.33 7.13 -5.38
N LEU A 70 -6.64 8.20 -5.71
CA LEU A 70 -5.22 8.22 -6.06
C LEU A 70 -4.46 8.99 -5.00
N TYR A 71 -3.46 8.36 -4.39
CA TYR A 71 -2.55 9.08 -3.53
C TYR A 71 -1.58 9.92 -4.37
N TYR A 72 -1.53 11.20 -4.06
CA TYR A 72 -0.79 12.19 -4.81
C TYR A 72 0.13 13.00 -3.89
N ARG A 73 1.37 13.14 -4.32
CA ARG A 73 2.41 13.92 -3.63
C ARG A 73 2.76 15.14 -4.47
N LYS A 74 2.82 16.32 -3.84
CA LYS A 74 3.21 17.55 -4.49
C LYS A 74 4.54 18.04 -3.89
N PRO A 75 5.68 17.62 -4.44
CA PRO A 75 7.00 17.88 -3.87
C PRO A 75 7.47 19.33 -3.98
N THR A 76 6.86 20.14 -4.87
CA THR A 76 7.23 21.54 -5.11
C THR A 76 6.79 22.50 -3.99
N GLU A 77 5.99 22.06 -3.06
CA GLU A 77 5.59 22.85 -1.88
C GLU A 77 6.35 22.37 -0.64
N ALA A 78 7.05 23.26 0.05
CA ALA A 78 7.73 22.96 1.32
C ALA A 78 6.88 23.51 2.49
N PRO A 79 6.41 22.66 3.44
CA PRO A 79 6.56 21.20 3.47
C PRO A 79 5.80 20.51 2.33
N GLU A 80 6.29 19.33 1.91
CA GLU A 80 5.60 18.54 0.89
C GLU A 80 4.16 18.27 1.29
N LYS A 81 3.22 18.62 0.42
CA LYS A 81 1.81 18.36 0.67
C LYS A 81 1.36 17.04 0.07
N ARG A 82 0.50 16.35 0.80
CA ARG A 82 -0.11 15.08 0.42
C ARG A 82 -1.60 15.29 0.19
N TYR A 83 -2.10 14.64 -0.85
CA TYR A 83 -3.51 14.72 -1.22
C TYR A 83 -4.00 13.36 -1.66
N LEU A 84 -5.28 13.10 -1.44
CA LEU A 84 -6.00 12.11 -2.21
C LEU A 84 -6.68 12.83 -3.38
N ARG A 85 -6.38 12.41 -4.59
CA ARG A 85 -7.11 12.84 -5.79
C ARG A 85 -8.22 11.86 -6.05
N ILE A 86 -9.43 12.35 -6.09
CA ILE A 86 -10.62 11.53 -6.28
C ILE A 86 -11.17 11.79 -7.69
N LEU A 87 -11.31 10.70 -8.45
CA LEU A 87 -11.90 10.67 -9.77
C LEU A 87 -13.20 9.87 -9.71
N ASP A 88 -14.09 10.10 -10.67
CA ASP A 88 -15.24 9.23 -10.88
C ASP A 88 -14.83 7.91 -11.57
N GLN A 89 -15.77 7.00 -11.75
CA GLN A 89 -15.53 5.71 -12.42
C GLN A 89 -15.08 5.82 -13.89
N ASN A 90 -15.25 6.98 -14.51
CA ASN A 90 -14.83 7.28 -15.89
C ASN A 90 -13.48 8.00 -15.95
N GLY A 91 -12.81 8.16 -14.80
CA GLY A 91 -11.53 8.85 -14.70
C GLY A 91 -11.63 10.39 -14.71
N GLN A 92 -12.83 10.96 -14.53
CA GLN A 92 -13.00 12.41 -14.47
C GLN A 92 -12.70 12.93 -13.07
N PHE A 93 -11.95 14.02 -12.99
CA PHE A 93 -11.59 14.65 -11.71
C PHE A 93 -12.85 15.15 -10.96
N LEU A 94 -12.97 14.76 -9.70
CA LEU A 94 -14.02 15.22 -8.80
C LEU A 94 -13.50 16.25 -7.79
N ARG A 95 -12.50 15.86 -6.99
CA ARG A 95 -11.95 16.70 -5.92
C ARG A 95 -10.57 16.24 -5.45
N ASN A 96 -9.85 17.11 -4.77
CA ASN A 96 -8.70 16.76 -3.95
C ASN A 96 -9.10 16.79 -2.47
N LEU A 97 -8.57 15.84 -1.71
CA LEU A 97 -8.68 15.77 -0.27
C LEU A 97 -7.27 15.91 0.33
N PRO A 98 -6.94 17.04 0.98
CA PRO A 98 -5.64 17.22 1.61
C PRO A 98 -5.49 16.30 2.83
N LEU A 99 -4.29 15.77 3.04
CA LEU A 99 -3.94 14.89 4.16
C LEU A 99 -2.68 15.41 4.86
N PRO A 100 -2.79 16.52 5.62
CA PRO A 100 -1.63 17.11 6.29
C PRO A 100 -0.98 16.16 7.33
N GLU A 101 -1.73 15.21 7.85
CA GLU A 101 -1.23 14.18 8.79
C GLU A 101 -0.18 13.27 8.13
N LEU A 102 -0.19 13.17 6.82
CA LEU A 102 0.77 12.39 6.04
C LEU A 102 1.96 13.20 5.52
N ASP A 103 2.10 14.47 5.92
CA ASP A 103 3.29 15.24 5.59
C ASP A 103 4.53 14.52 6.15
N ASN A 104 5.54 14.31 5.30
CA ASN A 104 6.75 13.53 5.57
C ASN A 104 6.55 12.00 5.73
N PHE A 105 5.45 11.43 5.20
CA PHE A 105 5.28 9.98 5.14
C PHE A 105 5.66 9.39 3.79
N ASN A 106 6.21 8.18 3.83
CA ASN A 106 6.30 7.31 2.66
C ASN A 106 5.19 6.27 2.74
N ILE A 107 4.24 6.34 1.81
CA ILE A 107 3.10 5.42 1.78
C ILE A 107 3.50 4.13 1.08
N HIS A 108 3.28 3.00 1.75
CA HIS A 108 3.49 1.66 1.20
C HIS A 108 2.24 1.09 0.56
N GLY A 109 1.09 1.38 1.14
CA GLY A 109 -0.15 0.90 0.59
C GLY A 109 -1.37 1.69 1.03
N MET A 110 -2.45 1.44 0.30
CA MET A 110 -3.78 1.96 0.56
C MET A 110 -4.80 0.86 0.27
N LEU A 111 -5.78 0.71 1.14
CA LEU A 111 -6.85 -0.28 1.03
C LEU A 111 -8.20 0.40 1.15
N PRO A 112 -9.20 0.04 0.32
CA PRO A 112 -10.57 0.49 0.53
C PRO A 112 -11.15 -0.21 1.77
N THR A 113 -12.00 0.52 2.50
CA THR A 113 -12.74 0.04 3.66
C THR A 113 -14.22 0.37 3.50
N ASP A 114 -15.08 -0.17 4.36
CA ASP A 114 -16.51 0.15 4.32
C ASP A 114 -16.78 1.64 4.61
N GLU A 115 -15.96 2.28 5.44
CA GLU A 115 -16.12 3.68 5.85
C GLU A 115 -15.26 4.67 5.06
N GLY A 116 -14.21 4.18 4.38
CA GLY A 116 -13.25 5.03 3.68
C GLY A 116 -12.06 4.26 3.12
N PHE A 117 -10.87 4.54 3.63
CA PHE A 117 -9.64 3.85 3.23
C PHE A 117 -8.60 3.85 4.34
N LEU A 118 -7.90 2.74 4.46
CA LEU A 118 -6.71 2.60 5.30
C LEU A 118 -5.47 2.93 4.48
N ILE A 119 -4.64 3.84 4.97
CA ILE A 119 -3.33 4.18 4.42
C ILE A 119 -2.27 3.69 5.40
N TYR A 120 -1.20 3.07 4.91
CA TYR A 120 -0.10 2.63 5.75
C TYR A 120 1.26 2.90 5.11
N GLY A 121 2.27 3.05 5.94
CA GLY A 121 3.63 3.36 5.51
C GLY A 121 4.51 3.77 6.69
N TYR A 122 5.50 4.61 6.47
CA TYR A 122 6.37 5.12 7.54
C TYR A 122 6.66 6.61 7.42
N LYS A 123 6.93 7.20 8.58
CA LYS A 123 7.29 8.59 8.69
C LYS A 123 8.79 8.75 8.44
N PHE A 124 9.16 9.69 7.56
CA PHE A 124 10.55 10.11 7.46
C PHE A 124 10.92 10.93 8.69
N GLU A 125 11.71 10.33 9.56
CA GLU A 125 12.43 11.02 10.61
C GLU A 125 13.92 10.91 10.30
N ASN A 126 14.71 11.90 10.70
CA ASN A 126 16.16 11.95 10.44
C ASN A 126 16.96 10.83 11.14
N ASN A 127 16.30 9.81 11.66
CA ASN A 127 16.84 8.71 12.42
C ASN A 127 16.69 7.38 11.71
N GLU A 128 17.52 6.42 12.06
CA GLU A 128 17.68 5.11 11.41
C GLU A 128 16.41 4.23 11.44
N HIS A 129 15.44 4.53 12.28
CA HIS A 129 14.18 3.77 12.38
C HIS A 129 12.99 4.69 12.16
N ALA A 130 12.39 4.59 10.98
CA ALA A 130 11.17 5.30 10.64
C ALA A 130 9.95 4.56 11.23
N PRO A 131 9.14 5.20 12.10
CA PRO A 131 7.97 4.54 12.68
C PRO A 131 6.95 4.16 11.62
N VAL A 132 6.34 2.99 11.79
CA VAL A 132 5.22 2.53 10.97
C VAL A 132 3.97 3.33 11.35
N VAL A 133 3.22 3.73 10.35
CA VAL A 133 2.00 4.52 10.52
C VAL A 133 0.83 3.85 9.82
N PHE A 134 -0.31 3.83 10.52
CA PHE A 134 -1.61 3.51 9.96
C PHE A 134 -2.55 4.71 10.13
N LEU A 135 -3.18 5.12 9.05
CA LEU A 135 -4.16 6.19 9.01
C LEU A 135 -5.45 5.67 8.35
N HIS A 136 -6.53 5.64 9.10
CA HIS A 136 -7.87 5.33 8.56
C HIS A 136 -8.64 6.64 8.34
N VAL A 137 -9.03 6.88 7.11
CA VAL A 137 -9.68 8.12 6.68
C VAL A 137 -11.04 7.80 6.08
N ALA A 138 -12.08 8.50 6.54
CA ALA A 138 -13.41 8.45 5.95
C ALA A 138 -13.43 9.15 4.57
N LEU A 139 -14.47 8.91 3.78
CA LEU A 139 -14.61 9.48 2.42
C LEU A 139 -14.65 11.01 2.37
N ASP A 140 -15.12 11.63 3.43
CA ASP A 140 -15.17 13.08 3.56
C ASP A 140 -13.86 13.70 4.07
N GLY A 141 -12.86 12.86 4.40
CA GLY A 141 -11.56 13.25 4.93
C GLY A 141 -11.45 13.24 6.44
N HIS A 142 -12.52 12.87 7.15
CA HIS A 142 -12.45 12.72 8.59
C HIS A 142 -11.53 11.56 8.97
N ILE A 143 -10.64 11.78 9.95
CA ILE A 143 -9.74 10.75 10.45
C ILE A 143 -10.48 9.90 11.47
N LEU A 144 -10.63 8.61 11.16
CA LEU A 144 -11.24 7.62 12.04
C LEU A 144 -10.23 7.16 13.10
N PHE A 145 -9.01 6.85 12.68
CA PHE A 145 -7.87 6.68 13.59
C PHE A 145 -6.54 7.05 12.91
N PHE A 146 -5.56 7.41 13.74
CA PHE A 146 -4.18 7.62 13.36
C PHE A 146 -3.29 6.96 14.41
N LYS A 147 -2.51 5.97 14.02
CA LYS A 147 -1.63 5.20 14.91
C LYS A 147 -0.21 5.19 14.38
N THR A 148 0.73 5.35 15.30
CA THR A 148 2.17 5.30 15.03
C THR A 148 2.80 4.24 15.91
N PHE A 149 3.59 3.35 15.31
CA PHE A 149 4.28 2.26 15.98
C PHE A 149 5.79 2.44 15.80
N SER A 150 6.44 2.95 16.84
CA SER A 150 7.88 3.27 16.85
C SER A 150 8.77 2.03 16.98
N ASP A 151 8.22 0.94 17.48
CA ASP A 151 8.87 -0.34 17.72
C ASP A 151 8.67 -1.34 16.55
N MET A 152 7.86 -0.98 15.57
CA MET A 152 7.64 -1.79 14.36
C MET A 152 8.51 -1.30 13.21
N GLN A 153 8.93 -2.26 12.39
CA GLN A 153 9.73 -2.02 11.20
C GLN A 153 9.07 -2.64 9.98
N ASN A 154 9.27 -1.99 8.83
CA ASN A 154 9.13 -2.57 7.50
C ASN A 154 7.83 -3.37 7.23
N VAL A 155 6.67 -2.73 7.45
CA VAL A 155 5.35 -3.26 7.05
C VAL A 155 5.12 -2.94 5.57
N LEU A 156 5.15 -3.95 4.71
CA LEU A 156 5.02 -3.79 3.25
C LEU A 156 3.63 -4.17 2.73
N SER A 157 2.89 -4.97 3.47
CA SER A 157 1.59 -5.45 3.03
C SER A 157 0.59 -5.58 4.18
N VAL A 158 -0.64 -5.24 3.87
CA VAL A 158 -1.81 -5.28 4.77
C VAL A 158 -2.97 -5.87 3.97
N CYS A 159 -3.78 -6.72 4.57
CA CYS A 159 -5.03 -7.19 3.95
C CYS A 159 -6.22 -7.01 4.91
N PRO A 160 -7.45 -6.82 4.38
CA PRO A 160 -8.65 -6.83 5.19
C PRO A 160 -8.83 -8.19 5.86
N ALA A 161 -9.35 -8.20 7.09
CA ALA A 161 -9.74 -9.41 7.80
C ALA A 161 -11.26 -9.63 7.67
N SER A 162 -11.69 -10.85 7.35
CA SER A 162 -13.10 -11.20 7.16
C SER A 162 -13.96 -10.98 8.42
N GLN A 163 -13.33 -10.98 9.58
CA GLN A 163 -13.97 -10.69 10.87
C GLN A 163 -14.01 -9.18 11.22
N GLY A 164 -13.59 -8.31 10.30
CA GLY A 164 -13.35 -6.87 10.53
C GLY A 164 -11.89 -6.59 10.92
N GLY A 165 -11.44 -5.35 10.72
CA GLY A 165 -10.04 -4.99 10.91
C GLY A 165 -9.11 -5.49 9.80
N TYR A 166 -7.82 -5.73 10.12
CA TYR A 166 -6.79 -5.99 9.11
C TYR A 166 -5.72 -6.93 9.65
N TYR A 167 -5.15 -7.75 8.76
CA TYR A 167 -3.90 -8.45 9.03
C TYR A 167 -2.74 -7.76 8.33
N PHE A 168 -1.59 -7.73 8.99
CA PHE A 168 -0.34 -7.25 8.38
C PHE A 168 0.87 -8.03 8.89
N VAL A 169 1.94 -7.99 8.10
CA VAL A 169 3.20 -8.62 8.45
C VAL A 169 4.27 -7.56 8.60
N GLU A 170 4.93 -7.57 9.75
CA GLU A 170 6.18 -6.88 9.97
C GLU A 170 7.34 -7.77 9.52
N ASN A 171 8.21 -7.24 8.66
CA ASN A 171 9.47 -7.87 8.31
C ASN A 171 10.54 -7.44 9.30
N THR A 172 11.15 -8.39 10.01
CA THR A 172 12.23 -8.16 10.97
C THR A 172 13.55 -8.73 10.44
N ASP A 173 14.66 -8.40 11.09
CA ASP A 173 15.97 -8.95 10.72
C ASP A 173 16.02 -10.48 10.91
N ASP A 174 15.25 -11.00 11.86
CA ASP A 174 15.24 -12.42 12.25
C ASP A 174 14.05 -13.21 11.68
N GLY A 175 13.12 -12.55 10.96
CA GLY A 175 11.94 -13.23 10.45
C GLY A 175 10.73 -12.37 10.16
N LEU A 176 9.55 -12.87 10.52
CA LEU A 176 8.26 -12.22 10.29
C LEU A 176 7.41 -12.23 11.55
N ASN A 177 6.75 -11.13 11.84
CA ASN A 177 5.69 -11.04 12.83
C ASN A 177 4.35 -10.78 12.15
N LEU A 178 3.38 -11.66 12.37
CA LEU A 178 2.00 -11.49 11.93
C LEU A 178 1.20 -10.78 13.01
N PHE A 179 0.56 -9.67 12.65
CA PHE A 179 -0.29 -8.89 13.52
C PHE A 179 -1.73 -8.82 13.00
N TYR A 180 -2.65 -8.63 13.92
CA TYR A 180 -4.00 -8.18 13.67
C TYR A 180 -4.13 -6.72 14.14
N LEU A 181 -4.73 -5.87 13.31
CA LEU A 181 -5.10 -4.49 13.59
C LEU A 181 -6.62 -4.41 13.61
N SER A 182 -7.20 -4.03 14.72
CA SER A 182 -8.65 -3.84 14.85
C SER A 182 -9.14 -2.60 14.09
N SER A 183 -10.44 -2.45 13.93
CA SER A 183 -11.05 -1.30 13.25
C SER A 183 -10.84 0.02 13.98
N ASP A 184 -10.54 0.00 15.28
CA ASP A 184 -10.21 1.16 16.12
C ASP A 184 -8.70 1.41 16.28
N GLY A 185 -7.88 0.61 15.58
CA GLY A 185 -6.43 0.79 15.49
C GLY A 185 -5.62 0.14 16.61
N GLU A 186 -6.19 -0.78 17.39
CA GLU A 186 -5.42 -1.58 18.35
C GLU A 186 -4.77 -2.78 17.66
N THR A 187 -3.53 -3.12 18.06
CA THR A 187 -2.78 -4.23 17.46
C THR A 187 -2.62 -5.39 18.41
N GLU A 188 -2.68 -6.59 17.85
CA GLU A 188 -2.42 -7.85 18.56
C GLU A 188 -1.44 -8.70 17.75
N LEU A 189 -0.33 -9.10 18.37
CA LEU A 189 0.60 -10.06 17.76
C LEU A 189 -0.04 -11.45 17.71
N GLN A 190 -0.24 -11.97 16.50
CA GLN A 190 -0.86 -13.28 16.28
C GLN A 190 0.18 -14.39 16.31
N GLN A 191 1.32 -14.19 15.64
CA GLN A 191 2.36 -15.20 15.49
C GLN A 191 3.70 -14.57 15.07
N SER A 192 4.81 -15.15 15.57
CA SER A 192 6.17 -14.82 15.14
C SER A 192 6.82 -16.04 14.48
N PHE A 193 7.63 -15.78 13.47
CA PHE A 193 8.39 -16.77 12.71
C PHE A 193 9.83 -16.32 12.61
N SER A 194 10.76 -17.19 13.02
CA SER A 194 12.18 -16.95 12.85
C SER A 194 12.74 -17.87 11.75
N TYR A 195 13.67 -17.34 10.99
CA TYR A 195 14.30 -18.03 9.87
C TYR A 195 15.82 -17.80 9.88
N ASP A 196 16.57 -18.78 9.39
CA ASP A 196 18.03 -18.69 9.24
C ASP A 196 18.45 -17.78 8.07
N HIS A 197 17.50 -17.29 7.29
CA HIS A 197 17.74 -16.47 6.11
C HIS A 197 16.86 -15.22 6.16
N LEU A 198 17.35 -14.13 5.56
CA LEU A 198 16.54 -12.93 5.42
C LEU A 198 15.34 -13.21 4.52
N ILE A 199 14.16 -13.01 5.07
CA ILE A 199 12.89 -13.12 4.35
C ILE A 199 12.15 -11.77 4.38
N SER A 200 11.38 -11.49 3.34
CA SER A 200 10.57 -10.29 3.24
C SER A 200 9.21 -10.63 2.66
N CYS A 201 8.16 -10.54 3.47
CA CYS A 201 6.78 -10.64 3.01
C CYS A 201 6.44 -9.40 2.18
N ARG A 202 6.04 -9.61 0.93
CA ARG A 202 5.68 -8.56 0.00
C ARG A 202 4.18 -8.38 -0.11
N ASN A 203 3.43 -9.47 0.03
CA ASN A 203 1.99 -9.48 -0.01
C ASN A 203 1.42 -10.47 1.01
N ILE A 204 0.33 -10.09 1.65
CA ILE A 204 -0.48 -10.95 2.52
C ILE A 204 -1.94 -10.86 2.07
N TYR A 205 -2.67 -11.96 2.15
CA TYR A 205 -4.11 -12.02 1.89
C TYR A 205 -4.76 -13.12 2.71
N GLU A 206 -6.04 -12.91 3.03
CA GLU A 206 -6.87 -13.90 3.71
C GLU A 206 -7.57 -14.77 2.66
N GLU A 207 -7.46 -16.07 2.82
CA GLU A 207 -8.14 -17.07 1.99
C GLU A 207 -9.62 -17.21 2.40
N ALA A 208 -10.41 -17.84 1.53
CA ALA A 208 -11.85 -18.04 1.78
C ALA A 208 -12.15 -18.87 3.05
N ASP A 209 -11.22 -19.70 3.51
CA ASP A 209 -11.33 -20.48 4.74
C ASP A 209 -10.85 -19.72 6.00
N GLY A 210 -10.42 -18.47 5.85
CA GLY A 210 -9.88 -17.62 6.91
C GLY A 210 -8.42 -17.90 7.26
N SER A 211 -7.74 -18.78 6.53
CA SER A 211 -6.29 -18.88 6.60
C SER A 211 -5.62 -17.69 5.91
N LEU A 212 -4.36 -17.43 6.24
CA LEU A 212 -3.61 -16.33 5.63
C LEU A 212 -2.49 -16.90 4.77
N THR A 213 -2.27 -16.29 3.62
CA THR A 213 -1.11 -16.58 2.76
C THR A 213 -0.24 -15.36 2.63
N CYS A 214 1.05 -15.50 2.93
CA CYS A 214 2.08 -14.51 2.73
C CYS A 214 2.98 -14.95 1.56
N VAL A 215 3.22 -14.05 0.63
CA VAL A 215 4.11 -14.26 -0.52
C VAL A 215 5.23 -13.23 -0.48
N GLY A 216 6.44 -13.66 -0.74
CA GLY A 216 7.57 -12.76 -0.68
C GLY A 216 8.87 -13.33 -1.23
N GLU A 217 9.98 -12.75 -0.83
CA GLU A 217 11.33 -13.14 -1.25
C GLU A 217 12.18 -13.61 -0.06
N MET A 218 12.99 -14.60 -0.32
CA MET A 218 13.99 -15.11 0.61
C MET A 218 15.37 -14.89 0.00
N ARG A 219 16.29 -14.32 0.77
CA ARG A 219 17.67 -14.09 0.37
C ARG A 219 18.58 -15.09 1.05
N ILE A 220 19.20 -15.95 0.25
CA ILE A 220 20.08 -17.02 0.71
C ILE A 220 21.52 -16.66 0.31
N PRO A 221 22.43 -16.41 1.26
CA PRO A 221 23.86 -16.27 0.95
C PRO A 221 24.40 -17.56 0.31
N THR A 222 25.21 -17.42 -0.73
CA THR A 222 25.90 -18.53 -1.38
C THR A 222 27.37 -18.52 -1.01
N SER A 223 28.07 -19.65 -1.21
CA SER A 223 29.48 -19.83 -0.85
C SER A 223 30.45 -18.93 -1.63
N ASP A 224 30.02 -18.24 -2.67
CA ASP A 224 30.77 -17.33 -3.53
C ASP A 224 30.43 -15.84 -3.30
N ASP A 225 29.96 -15.50 -2.10
CA ASP A 225 29.54 -14.16 -1.67
C ASP A 225 28.38 -13.55 -2.51
N ARG A 226 27.68 -14.35 -3.27
CA ARG A 226 26.47 -13.93 -3.96
C ARG A 226 25.24 -14.15 -3.09
N VAL A 227 24.17 -13.46 -3.43
CA VAL A 227 22.85 -13.68 -2.83
C VAL A 227 21.95 -14.33 -3.87
N GLN A 228 21.37 -15.47 -3.52
CA GLN A 228 20.33 -16.10 -4.31
C GLN A 228 18.98 -15.64 -3.76
N GLU A 229 18.17 -14.99 -4.62
CA GLU A 229 16.78 -14.63 -4.29
C GLU A 229 15.86 -15.77 -4.71
N LYS A 230 14.96 -16.16 -3.82
CA LYS A 230 13.93 -17.17 -4.05
C LYS A 230 12.57 -16.62 -3.65
N LEU A 231 11.54 -16.99 -4.41
CA LEU A 231 10.16 -16.81 -4.00
C LEU A 231 9.89 -17.74 -2.81
N PHE A 232 9.19 -17.23 -1.78
CA PHE A 232 8.59 -18.07 -0.75
C PHE A 232 7.07 -17.84 -0.67
N ILE A 233 6.38 -18.86 -0.20
CA ILE A 233 4.97 -18.81 0.14
C ILE A 233 4.85 -19.40 1.54
N LEU A 234 4.28 -18.65 2.45
CA LEU A 234 4.02 -19.05 3.82
C LEU A 234 2.50 -19.05 4.06
N HIS A 235 2.01 -20.19 4.54
CA HIS A 235 0.61 -20.36 4.84
C HIS A 235 0.41 -20.42 6.36
N PHE A 236 -0.48 -19.58 6.88
CA PHE A 236 -0.87 -19.53 8.28
C PHE A 236 -2.27 -20.13 8.40
N PRO A 237 -2.40 -21.35 8.94
CA PRO A 237 -3.71 -21.95 9.12
C PRO A 237 -4.55 -21.12 10.08
N GLN A 238 -5.86 -21.08 9.84
CA GLN A 238 -6.80 -20.45 10.77
C GLN A 238 -6.60 -21.05 12.16
N LYS A 239 -6.37 -20.21 13.19
CA LYS A 239 -6.41 -20.68 14.58
C LYS A 239 -7.82 -21.21 14.81
N ASN A 240 -7.96 -22.52 15.04
CA ASN A 240 -9.25 -23.13 15.38
C ASN A 240 -9.91 -22.28 16.47
N LYS A 241 -11.04 -21.66 16.17
CA LYS A 241 -11.89 -21.08 17.18
C LYS A 241 -12.23 -22.24 18.11
N GLN A 242 -11.67 -22.27 19.33
CA GLN A 242 -12.19 -23.18 20.35
C GLN A 242 -13.67 -22.85 20.46
N PRO A 243 -14.56 -23.85 20.32
CA PRO A 243 -15.97 -23.62 20.54
C PRO A 243 -16.17 -23.11 21.96
N ALA A 244 -16.83 -21.96 22.08
CA ALA A 244 -17.22 -21.37 23.35
C ALA A 244 -18.17 -22.27 24.13
#